data_dc9a035eef20c376497182ed34dc6516
#
_entry.id   dc9a035eef20c376497182ed34dc6516
#
_cell.length_a   1.000
_cell.length_b   1.000
_cell.length_c   1.000
_cell.angle_alpha   90.00
_cell.angle_beta   90.00
_cell.angle_gamma   90.00
#
_symmetry.space_group_name_H-M   'P 1'
#
loop_
_entity.id
_entity.type
_entity.pdbx_description
1 polymer ?
#
loop_
_entity_poly.entity_id
_entity_poly.type
_entity_poly.pdbx_seq_one_letter_code
_entity_poly.pdbx_strand_id
1 'polypeptide(L)'
;AEFETLLYTHPIINFFGCSYVNVERVGKVWFYVDFEGLAQHYGIPTRVFDFSNDLSTAAFFAVTSYDSKTEYYTPYIPNENVKLEDKYGVLYYYDVMIPNLDTNSRPLGMSFFNRPGAQSGYAYTLNDNKDLNIEPQVKKLFFKHDGYVSKMIYNNMAKGKLLFPTDTLCRKAKEICRFDKCSKLAFDLWAK
;
A
#
# COMPACT_ATOMS: atom_id res chain seq x y z
N ALA A 1 13.11 -8.52 5.23
CA ALA A 1 13.65 -9.87 5.43
C ALA A 1 12.70 -10.79 6.20
N GLU A 2 12.27 -10.53 7.49
CA GLU A 2 11.38 -11.46 8.25
C GLU A 2 10.05 -11.72 7.53
N PHE A 3 9.40 -10.69 7.05
CA PHE A 3 8.14 -10.82 6.33
C PHE A 3 8.32 -11.57 4.99
N GLU A 4 9.39 -11.32 4.30
CA GLU A 4 9.75 -12.04 3.08
C GLU A 4 10.00 -13.52 3.36
N THR A 5 10.75 -13.84 4.41
CA THR A 5 10.97 -15.23 4.88
C THR A 5 9.63 -15.93 5.17
N LEU A 6 8.70 -15.22 5.83
CA LEU A 6 7.35 -15.72 6.07
C LEU A 6 6.62 -16.00 4.75
N LEU A 7 6.70 -15.09 3.78
CA LEU A 7 6.02 -15.24 2.51
C LEU A 7 6.57 -16.41 1.67
N TYR A 8 7.86 -16.72 1.76
CA TYR A 8 8.42 -17.91 1.10
C TYR A 8 7.83 -19.24 1.61
N THR A 9 7.20 -19.25 2.78
CA THR A 9 6.45 -20.43 3.25
C THR A 9 5.01 -20.48 2.74
N HIS A 10 4.54 -19.42 2.09
CA HIS A 10 3.16 -19.34 1.63
C HIS A 10 2.96 -20.14 0.32
N PRO A 11 1.98 -21.07 0.25
CA PRO A 11 1.80 -21.93 -0.92
C PRO A 11 1.65 -21.18 -2.24
N ILE A 12 0.93 -20.06 -2.23
CA ILE A 12 0.72 -19.22 -3.41
C ILE A 12 2.01 -18.59 -3.89
N ILE A 13 2.88 -18.12 -2.99
CA ILE A 13 4.18 -17.56 -3.35
C ILE A 13 5.05 -18.64 -4.00
N ASN A 14 5.09 -19.84 -3.43
CA ASN A 14 5.83 -20.95 -4.00
C ASN A 14 5.30 -21.34 -5.38
N PHE A 15 3.98 -21.38 -5.55
CA PHE A 15 3.36 -21.67 -6.85
C PHE A 15 3.76 -20.64 -7.91
N PHE A 16 3.64 -19.35 -7.61
CA PHE A 16 4.00 -18.28 -8.56
C PHE A 16 5.49 -18.17 -8.79
N GLY A 17 6.32 -18.40 -7.77
CA GLY A 17 7.78 -18.39 -7.93
C GLY A 17 8.30 -19.45 -8.91
N CYS A 18 7.51 -20.49 -9.14
CA CYS A 18 7.82 -21.56 -10.13
C CYS A 18 6.99 -21.45 -11.43
N SER A 19 6.15 -20.43 -11.55
CA SER A 19 5.20 -20.28 -12.65
C SER A 19 5.62 -19.22 -13.65
N TYR A 20 5.31 -19.46 -14.91
CA TYR A 20 5.50 -18.48 -15.98
C TYR A 20 4.36 -18.56 -16.98
N VAL A 21 4.16 -17.49 -17.75
CA VAL A 21 3.29 -17.48 -18.92
C VAL A 21 4.14 -17.33 -20.18
N ASN A 22 3.76 -18.03 -21.25
CA ASN A 22 4.36 -17.81 -22.56
C ASN A 22 3.59 -16.68 -23.25
N VAL A 23 4.27 -15.58 -23.49
CA VAL A 23 3.72 -14.44 -24.23
C VAL A 23 4.29 -14.48 -25.65
N GLU A 24 3.40 -14.41 -26.63
CA GLU A 24 3.81 -14.39 -28.05
C GLU A 24 4.81 -13.25 -28.30
N ARG A 25 5.90 -13.55 -29.00
CA ARG A 25 7.01 -12.64 -29.34
C ARG A 25 7.87 -12.17 -28.16
N VAL A 26 7.50 -12.46 -26.91
CA VAL A 26 8.28 -12.09 -25.70
C VAL A 26 8.94 -13.32 -25.08
N GLY A 27 8.30 -14.48 -25.18
CA GLY A 27 8.78 -15.72 -24.56
C GLY A 27 8.22 -15.93 -23.15
N LYS A 28 9.01 -16.55 -22.28
CA LYS A 28 8.63 -16.86 -20.91
C LYS A 28 8.68 -15.61 -20.04
N VAL A 29 7.53 -15.24 -19.47
CA VAL A 29 7.40 -14.17 -18.48
C VAL A 29 7.10 -14.80 -17.13
N TRP A 30 8.01 -14.64 -16.19
CA TRP A 30 7.89 -15.16 -14.82
C TRP A 30 7.04 -14.22 -13.97
N PHE A 31 6.30 -14.78 -13.05
CA PHE A 31 5.58 -13.98 -12.06
C PHE A 31 6.58 -13.42 -11.04
N TYR A 32 6.47 -12.14 -10.79
CA TYR A 32 7.23 -11.44 -9.77
C TYR A 32 6.34 -11.09 -8.58
N VAL A 33 6.82 -11.36 -7.38
CA VAL A 33 6.16 -10.98 -6.15
C VAL A 33 6.91 -9.81 -5.53
N ASP A 34 6.26 -8.67 -5.42
CA ASP A 34 6.84 -7.50 -4.75
C ASP A 34 6.69 -7.63 -3.23
N PHE A 35 7.69 -8.23 -2.59
CA PHE A 35 7.71 -8.45 -1.15
C PHE A 35 7.72 -7.14 -0.35
N GLU A 36 8.41 -6.11 -0.84
CA GLU A 36 8.48 -4.81 -0.18
C GLU A 36 7.13 -4.09 -0.22
N GLY A 37 6.48 -4.06 -1.38
CA GLY A 37 5.15 -3.50 -1.52
C GLY A 37 4.10 -4.26 -0.70
N LEU A 38 4.16 -5.60 -0.68
CA LEU A 38 3.29 -6.39 0.20
C LEU A 38 3.52 -6.06 1.67
N ALA A 39 4.78 -5.96 2.12
CA ALA A 39 5.12 -5.62 3.50
C ALA A 39 4.49 -4.28 3.90
N GLN A 40 4.58 -3.25 3.04
CA GLN A 40 3.97 -1.94 3.25
C GLN A 40 2.46 -2.05 3.46
N HIS A 41 1.75 -2.75 2.60
CA HIS A 41 0.29 -2.96 2.75
C HIS A 41 -0.10 -3.70 4.02
N TYR A 42 0.79 -4.50 4.58
CA TYR A 42 0.59 -5.17 5.87
C TYR A 42 1.08 -4.35 7.07
N GLY A 43 1.47 -3.07 6.84
CA GLY A 43 1.83 -2.11 7.88
C GLY A 43 3.27 -2.24 8.39
N ILE A 44 4.14 -2.92 7.65
CA ILE A 44 5.58 -2.96 7.91
C ILE A 44 6.20 -1.77 7.18
N PRO A 45 6.94 -0.88 7.87
CA PRO A 45 7.56 0.28 7.23
C PRO A 45 8.54 -0.13 6.13
N THR A 46 8.41 0.46 4.97
CA THR A 46 9.26 0.26 3.79
C THR A 46 9.60 1.59 3.12
N ARG A 47 10.30 1.52 1.97
CA ARG A 47 10.66 2.70 1.18
C ARG A 47 9.66 3.02 0.05
N VAL A 48 8.61 2.24 -0.06
CA VAL A 48 7.59 2.44 -1.11
C VAL A 48 6.39 3.19 -0.56
N PHE A 49 5.70 3.88 -1.46
CA PHE A 49 4.43 4.53 -1.18
C PHE A 49 3.28 3.67 -1.69
N ASP A 50 2.20 3.64 -0.92
CA ASP A 50 0.97 2.97 -1.32
C ASP A 50 0.17 3.89 -2.24
N PHE A 51 -0.12 3.40 -3.44
CA PHE A 51 -1.09 3.98 -4.35
C PHE A 51 -2.24 3.01 -4.58
N SER A 52 -3.35 3.53 -5.07
CA SER A 52 -4.51 2.73 -5.46
C SER A 52 -5.03 3.19 -6.82
N ASN A 53 -5.50 2.26 -7.63
CA ASN A 53 -6.23 2.60 -8.85
C ASN A 53 -7.75 2.76 -8.61
N ASP A 54 -8.20 2.61 -7.36
CA ASP A 54 -9.57 2.88 -6.94
C ASP A 54 -9.67 4.24 -6.24
N LEU A 55 -10.40 5.16 -6.85
CA LEU A 55 -10.61 6.49 -6.31
C LEU A 55 -11.32 6.49 -4.94
N SER A 56 -12.20 5.53 -4.68
CA SER A 56 -12.90 5.42 -3.41
C SER A 56 -11.94 5.09 -2.27
N THR A 57 -10.99 4.20 -2.54
CA THR A 57 -9.90 3.85 -1.62
C THR A 57 -9.02 5.07 -1.35
N ALA A 58 -8.57 5.76 -2.40
CA ALA A 58 -7.75 6.96 -2.25
C ALA A 58 -8.49 8.06 -1.48
N ALA A 59 -9.76 8.29 -1.79
CA ALA A 59 -10.60 9.26 -1.10
C ALA A 59 -10.77 8.90 0.39
N PHE A 60 -10.96 7.63 0.73
CA PHE A 60 -11.04 7.20 2.13
C PHE A 60 -9.79 7.61 2.91
N PHE A 61 -8.60 7.31 2.41
CA PHE A 61 -7.35 7.69 3.08
C PHE A 61 -7.16 9.20 3.15
N ALA A 62 -7.59 9.94 2.14
CA ALA A 62 -7.47 11.39 2.10
C ALA A 62 -8.38 12.13 3.09
N VAL A 63 -9.52 11.54 3.49
CA VAL A 63 -10.51 12.16 4.38
C VAL A 63 -10.62 11.51 5.75
N THR A 64 -9.69 10.62 6.10
CA THR A 64 -9.65 9.95 7.40
C THR A 64 -8.33 10.19 8.10
N SER A 65 -8.35 10.09 9.43
CA SER A 65 -7.16 10.09 10.27
C SER A 65 -7.00 8.72 10.93
N TYR A 66 -5.78 8.21 10.94
CA TYR A 66 -5.44 6.96 11.63
C TYR A 66 -4.90 7.25 13.03
N ASP A 67 -5.49 6.60 14.02
CA ASP A 67 -4.99 6.62 15.40
C ASP A 67 -4.19 5.33 15.66
N SER A 68 -2.88 5.47 15.83
CA SER A 68 -1.98 4.35 16.09
C SER A 68 -2.20 3.66 17.45
N LYS A 69 -2.83 4.33 18.41
CA LYS A 69 -3.10 3.75 19.73
C LYS A 69 -4.31 2.82 19.70
N THR A 70 -5.34 3.24 19.00
CA THR A 70 -6.57 2.44 18.85
C THR A 70 -6.57 1.56 17.61
N GLU A 71 -5.63 1.79 16.70
CA GLU A 71 -5.53 1.13 15.38
C GLU A 71 -6.79 1.32 14.50
N TYR A 72 -7.51 2.43 14.67
CA TYR A 72 -8.71 2.75 13.91
C TYR A 72 -8.56 4.00 13.08
N TYR A 73 -9.27 4.02 11.97
CA TYR A 73 -9.51 5.22 11.18
C TYR A 73 -10.77 5.93 11.69
N THR A 74 -10.72 7.24 11.67
CA THR A 74 -11.87 8.10 11.96
C THR A 74 -12.02 9.16 10.88
N PRO A 75 -13.23 9.61 10.54
CA PRO A 75 -13.40 10.67 9.55
C PRO A 75 -12.75 11.96 10.04
N TYR A 76 -11.97 12.59 9.18
CA TYR A 76 -11.37 13.89 9.50
C TYR A 76 -12.45 14.97 9.46
N ILE A 77 -12.63 15.66 10.57
CA ILE A 77 -13.60 16.74 10.74
C ILE A 77 -12.80 17.98 11.15
N PRO A 78 -12.55 18.93 10.21
CA PRO A 78 -11.84 20.15 10.57
C PRO A 78 -12.67 20.97 11.58
N ASN A 79 -12.05 21.39 12.66
CA ASN A 79 -12.66 22.34 13.59
C ASN A 79 -12.35 23.78 13.16
N GLU A 80 -13.02 24.76 13.75
CA GLU A 80 -12.86 26.17 13.38
C GLU A 80 -11.45 26.71 13.67
N ASN A 81 -10.75 26.14 14.64
CA ASN A 81 -9.47 26.58 15.15
C ASN A 81 -8.24 25.92 14.46
N VAL A 82 -8.46 25.02 13.50
CA VAL A 82 -7.32 24.43 12.77
C VAL A 82 -6.67 25.47 11.87
N LYS A 83 -5.37 25.32 11.65
CA LYS A 83 -4.62 26.16 10.72
C LYS A 83 -5.22 26.08 9.32
N LEU A 84 -5.00 27.12 8.53
CA LEU A 84 -5.55 27.17 7.18
C LEU A 84 -5.09 25.98 6.31
N GLU A 85 -3.83 25.59 6.45
CA GLU A 85 -3.23 24.46 5.78
C GLU A 85 -3.94 23.13 6.11
N ASP A 86 -4.36 22.93 7.35
CA ASP A 86 -5.05 21.72 7.82
C ASP A 86 -6.52 21.66 7.36
N LYS A 87 -7.03 22.74 6.75
CA LYS A 87 -8.36 22.76 6.15
C LYS A 87 -8.40 22.14 4.75
N TYR A 88 -7.23 21.85 4.17
CA TYR A 88 -7.10 21.28 2.85
C TYR A 88 -6.40 19.93 2.90
N GLY A 89 -6.90 19.01 2.10
CA GLY A 89 -6.26 17.73 1.82
C GLY A 89 -5.62 17.74 0.42
N VAL A 90 -4.75 16.77 0.18
CA VAL A 90 -4.09 16.56 -1.10
C VAL A 90 -4.30 15.12 -1.54
N LEU A 91 -4.78 14.95 -2.76
CA LEU A 91 -4.72 13.68 -3.46
C LEU A 91 -3.54 13.72 -4.44
N TYR A 92 -2.60 12.83 -4.24
CA TYR A 92 -1.53 12.58 -5.20
C TYR A 92 -2.02 11.60 -6.24
N TYR A 93 -1.82 11.90 -7.51
CA TYR A 93 -2.17 10.99 -8.57
C TYR A 93 -1.06 10.89 -9.62
N TYR A 94 -0.97 9.73 -10.21
CA TYR A 94 0.08 9.34 -11.14
C TYR A 94 -0.56 8.70 -12.36
N ASP A 95 -0.24 9.24 -13.56
CA ASP A 95 -0.75 8.71 -14.82
C ASP A 95 0.22 7.65 -15.36
N VAL A 96 -0.17 6.39 -15.29
CA VAL A 96 0.59 5.29 -15.91
C VAL A 96 0.27 5.23 -17.38
N MET A 97 1.01 5.96 -18.21
CA MET A 97 0.74 6.01 -19.64
C MET A 97 1.07 4.71 -20.37
N ILE A 98 2.11 3.99 -19.93
CA ILE A 98 2.53 2.71 -20.49
C ILE A 98 2.97 1.81 -19.33
N PRO A 99 2.08 0.95 -18.81
CA PRO A 99 2.35 0.16 -17.61
C PRO A 99 3.63 -0.70 -17.65
N ASN A 100 4.01 -1.17 -18.83
CA ASN A 100 5.19 -2.04 -18.98
C ASN A 100 6.52 -1.29 -19.09
N LEU A 101 6.50 0.04 -19.20
CA LEU A 101 7.69 0.89 -19.26
C LEU A 101 7.87 1.70 -17.97
N ASP A 102 6.88 1.69 -17.09
CA ASP A 102 6.98 2.33 -15.79
C ASP A 102 7.70 1.43 -14.80
N THR A 103 8.87 1.84 -14.38
CA THR A 103 9.68 1.12 -13.40
C THR A 103 9.40 1.54 -11.96
N ASN A 104 8.69 2.65 -11.75
CA ASN A 104 8.44 3.22 -10.42
C ASN A 104 7.15 2.67 -9.80
N SER A 105 6.15 2.34 -10.63
CA SER A 105 4.84 1.87 -10.20
C SER A 105 4.69 0.37 -10.48
N ARG A 106 4.31 -0.39 -9.47
CA ARG A 106 4.14 -1.84 -9.56
C ARG A 106 2.80 -2.25 -8.96
N PRO A 107 1.96 -3.01 -9.70
CA PRO A 107 0.72 -3.53 -9.14
C PRO A 107 1.02 -4.58 -8.06
N LEU A 108 0.39 -4.42 -6.91
CA LEU A 108 0.43 -5.39 -5.81
C LEU A 108 -0.80 -6.30 -5.81
N GLY A 109 -1.77 -5.92 -6.60
CA GLY A 109 -3.14 -6.43 -6.61
C GLY A 109 -3.31 -7.83 -7.17
N MET A 110 -2.41 -8.74 -6.92
CA MET A 110 -2.80 -10.14 -7.02
C MET A 110 -3.82 -10.41 -5.94
N SER A 111 -5.04 -10.73 -6.33
CA SER A 111 -6.22 -10.95 -5.47
C SER A 111 -6.04 -12.04 -4.39
N PHE A 112 -4.91 -12.70 -4.37
CA PHE A 112 -4.55 -13.74 -3.40
C PHE A 112 -4.20 -13.19 -2.02
N PHE A 113 -3.82 -11.91 -1.96
CA PHE A 113 -3.58 -11.23 -0.71
C PHE A 113 -4.76 -10.29 -0.48
N ASN A 114 -5.57 -10.63 0.52
CA ASN A 114 -6.84 -9.96 0.75
C ASN A 114 -6.71 -8.45 0.90
N ARG A 115 -5.69 -7.98 1.60
CA ARG A 115 -5.53 -6.56 1.91
C ARG A 115 -5.10 -5.73 0.71
N PRO A 116 -4.02 -6.04 -0.03
CA PRO A 116 -3.68 -5.35 -1.27
C PRO A 116 -4.79 -5.46 -2.33
N GLY A 117 -5.45 -6.60 -2.42
CA GLY A 117 -6.59 -6.80 -3.33
C GLY A 117 -7.76 -5.87 -3.01
N ALA A 118 -8.16 -5.79 -1.74
CA ALA A 118 -9.24 -4.91 -1.28
C ALA A 118 -8.95 -3.41 -1.49
N GLN A 119 -7.67 -3.04 -1.48
CA GLN A 119 -7.22 -1.66 -1.69
C GLN A 119 -6.88 -1.34 -3.14
N SER A 120 -6.99 -2.31 -4.05
CA SER A 120 -6.53 -2.17 -5.44
C SER A 120 -5.11 -1.58 -5.51
N GLY A 121 -4.21 -2.17 -4.69
CA GLY A 121 -2.94 -1.59 -4.29
C GLY A 121 -1.87 -1.59 -5.37
N TYR A 122 -1.09 -0.53 -5.38
CA TYR A 122 0.14 -0.35 -6.15
C TYR A 122 1.25 0.13 -5.22
N ALA A 123 2.46 -0.38 -5.43
CA ALA A 123 3.66 0.17 -4.82
C ALA A 123 4.28 1.22 -5.75
N TYR A 124 4.66 2.36 -5.21
CA TYR A 124 5.40 3.40 -5.93
C TYR A 124 6.74 3.64 -5.24
N THR A 125 7.84 3.53 -5.98
CA THR A 125 9.18 3.75 -5.46
C THR A 125 9.68 5.12 -5.90
N LEU A 126 10.08 5.94 -4.93
CA LEU A 126 10.84 7.16 -5.20
C LEU A 126 12.32 6.82 -5.35
N ASN A 127 12.94 7.29 -6.42
CA ASN A 127 14.37 7.17 -6.61
C ASN A 127 15.11 8.15 -5.67
N ASP A 128 16.15 7.67 -4.99
CA ASP A 128 17.16 8.48 -4.28
C ASP A 128 16.63 9.51 -3.26
N ASN A 129 15.86 9.08 -2.26
CA ASN A 129 15.38 9.95 -1.16
C ASN A 129 14.63 11.21 -1.62
N LYS A 130 14.02 11.19 -2.78
CA LYS A 130 13.20 12.30 -3.25
C LYS A 130 11.92 12.42 -2.44
N ASP A 131 11.40 13.63 -2.39
CA ASP A 131 10.10 13.93 -1.82
C ASP A 131 9.01 13.71 -2.89
N LEU A 132 7.93 13.03 -2.55
CA LEU A 132 6.76 12.86 -3.42
C LEU A 132 6.22 14.22 -3.93
N ASN A 133 6.43 15.27 -3.13
CA ASN A 133 6.00 16.62 -3.48
C ASN A 133 6.75 17.24 -4.68
N ILE A 134 7.95 16.77 -4.97
CA ILE A 134 8.77 17.27 -6.07
C ILE A 134 8.93 16.27 -7.21
N GLU A 135 8.29 15.11 -7.11
CA GLU A 135 8.32 14.09 -8.15
C GLU A 135 7.55 14.60 -9.39
N PRO A 136 8.22 14.78 -10.55
CA PRO A 136 7.61 15.43 -11.72
C PRO A 136 6.42 14.67 -12.31
N GLN A 137 6.39 13.36 -12.13
CA GLN A 137 5.35 12.48 -12.67
C GLN A 137 4.11 12.41 -11.77
N VAL A 138 4.24 12.87 -10.51
CA VAL A 138 3.16 12.85 -9.52
C VAL A 138 2.47 14.20 -9.50
N LYS A 139 1.21 14.21 -9.82
CA LYS A 139 0.34 15.38 -9.83
C LYS A 139 -0.42 15.48 -8.50
N LYS A 140 -0.93 16.67 -8.20
CA LYS A 140 -1.63 16.97 -6.94
C LYS A 140 -3.00 17.57 -7.22
N LEU A 141 -3.99 17.06 -6.54
CA LEU A 141 -5.32 17.64 -6.46
C LEU A 141 -5.58 18.12 -5.04
N PHE A 142 -5.70 19.43 -4.86
CA PHE A 142 -6.05 20.02 -3.57
C PHE A 142 -7.57 20.06 -3.42
N PHE A 143 -8.06 19.72 -2.24
CA PHE A 143 -9.47 19.82 -1.91
C PHE A 143 -9.64 20.37 -0.49
N LYS A 144 -10.78 21.03 -0.27
CA LYS A 144 -11.14 21.50 1.08
C LYS A 144 -11.81 20.36 1.84
N HIS A 145 -11.37 20.11 3.07
CA HIS A 145 -12.02 19.13 3.93
C HIS A 145 -13.44 19.58 4.29
N ASP A 146 -14.38 18.65 4.19
CA ASP A 146 -15.77 18.79 4.61
C ASP A 146 -16.14 17.61 5.51
N GLY A 147 -16.55 17.90 6.74
CA GLY A 147 -16.85 16.87 7.74
C GLY A 147 -18.05 15.97 7.37
N TYR A 148 -19.01 16.48 6.60
CA TYR A 148 -20.12 15.66 6.09
C TYR A 148 -19.66 14.69 5.03
N VAL A 149 -18.88 15.17 4.05
CA VAL A 149 -18.30 14.34 2.98
C VAL A 149 -17.35 13.30 3.57
N SER A 150 -16.51 13.67 4.54
CA SER A 150 -15.61 12.74 5.24
C SER A 150 -16.39 11.59 5.91
N LYS A 151 -17.48 11.92 6.61
CA LYS A 151 -18.35 10.91 7.24
C LYS A 151 -19.04 10.02 6.20
N MET A 152 -19.50 10.59 5.10
CA MET A 152 -20.17 9.85 4.02
C MET A 152 -19.21 8.83 3.41
N ILE A 153 -18.01 9.25 3.02
CA ILE A 153 -17.00 8.35 2.44
C ILE A 153 -16.60 7.27 3.45
N TYR A 154 -16.35 7.64 4.70
CA TYR A 154 -16.02 6.71 5.78
C TYR A 154 -17.09 5.62 5.96
N ASN A 155 -18.37 6.00 5.96
CA ASN A 155 -19.48 5.05 6.11
C ASN A 155 -19.63 4.15 4.86
N ASN A 156 -19.48 4.71 3.66
CA ASN A 156 -19.55 3.94 2.40
C ASN A 156 -18.47 2.86 2.34
N MET A 157 -17.30 3.11 2.94
CA MET A 157 -16.22 2.13 3.07
C MET A 157 -16.37 1.24 4.31
N ALA A 158 -17.60 1.11 4.84
CA ALA A 158 -17.91 0.32 6.04
C ALA A 158 -16.96 0.64 7.23
N LYS A 159 -16.64 1.93 7.42
CA LYS A 159 -15.70 2.41 8.45
C LYS A 159 -14.28 1.83 8.29
N GLY A 160 -13.87 1.63 7.05
CA GLY A 160 -12.58 1.03 6.67
C GLY A 160 -12.58 -0.49 6.58
N LYS A 161 -13.62 -1.19 7.02
CA LYS A 161 -13.65 -2.68 7.01
C LYS A 161 -13.49 -3.28 5.61
N LEU A 162 -13.97 -2.58 4.57
CA LEU A 162 -13.81 -3.02 3.19
C LEU A 162 -12.35 -2.99 2.73
N LEU A 163 -11.52 -2.10 3.31
CA LEU A 163 -10.13 -1.90 2.93
C LEU A 163 -9.15 -2.74 3.77
N PHE A 164 -9.58 -3.18 4.94
CA PHE A 164 -8.75 -3.89 5.91
C PHE A 164 -9.35 -5.24 6.30
N PRO A 165 -9.53 -6.16 5.32
CA PRO A 165 -9.94 -7.51 5.64
C PRO A 165 -8.88 -8.17 6.54
N THR A 166 -9.34 -8.90 7.55
CA THR A 166 -8.45 -9.65 8.44
C THR A 166 -8.02 -10.94 7.76
N ASP A 167 -6.72 -11.22 7.79
CA ASP A 167 -6.14 -12.48 7.37
C ASP A 167 -4.97 -12.88 8.31
N THR A 168 -4.42 -14.06 8.08
CA THR A 168 -3.31 -14.58 8.90
C THR A 168 -2.05 -13.74 8.77
N LEU A 169 -1.80 -13.14 7.60
CA LEU A 169 -0.64 -12.30 7.35
C LEU A 169 -0.69 -11.01 8.15
N CYS A 170 -1.89 -10.40 8.32
CA CYS A 170 -2.06 -9.21 9.18
C CYS A 170 -1.56 -9.44 10.59
N ARG A 171 -1.91 -10.60 11.20
CA ARG A 171 -1.47 -10.92 12.56
C ARG A 171 0.05 -11.14 12.60
N LYS A 172 0.59 -11.91 11.68
CA LYS A 172 2.02 -12.19 11.63
C LYS A 172 2.86 -10.95 11.32
N ALA A 173 2.40 -10.05 10.47
CA ALA A 173 3.06 -8.77 10.21
C ALA A 173 3.13 -7.92 11.49
N LYS A 174 2.03 -7.85 12.26
CA LYS A 174 2.03 -7.17 13.55
C LYS A 174 2.98 -7.79 14.58
N GLU A 175 3.09 -9.11 14.60
CA GLU A 175 4.06 -9.83 15.44
C GLU A 175 5.49 -9.43 15.05
N ILE A 176 5.81 -9.47 13.75
CA ILE A 176 7.13 -9.07 13.22
C ILE A 176 7.50 -7.64 13.63
N CYS A 177 6.56 -6.68 13.53
CA CYS A 177 6.82 -5.28 13.91
C CYS A 177 7.10 -5.09 15.42
N ARG A 178 6.76 -6.06 16.26
CA ARG A 178 6.99 -6.00 17.72
C ARG A 178 8.33 -6.60 18.14
N PHE A 179 8.98 -7.36 17.27
CA PHE A 179 10.29 -7.94 17.56
C PHE A 179 11.40 -6.94 17.28
N ASP A 180 12.33 -6.83 18.19
CA ASP A 180 13.59 -6.07 18.07
C ASP A 180 14.75 -6.90 17.50
N LYS A 181 14.53 -8.18 17.24
CA LYS A 181 15.52 -9.13 16.72
C LYS A 181 14.98 -9.85 15.48
N CYS A 182 15.83 -10.06 14.50
CA CYS A 182 15.51 -10.88 13.35
C CYS A 182 15.95 -12.34 13.56
N SER A 183 15.30 -13.26 12.87
CA SER A 183 15.74 -14.66 12.81
C SER A 183 17.04 -14.78 12.03
N LYS A 184 17.79 -15.88 12.28
CA LYS A 184 18.99 -16.17 11.50
C LYS A 184 18.70 -16.24 10.00
N LEU A 185 17.58 -16.86 9.61
CA LEU A 185 17.18 -17.00 8.22
C LEU A 185 16.90 -15.64 7.56
N ALA A 186 16.23 -14.74 8.26
CA ALA A 186 15.98 -13.38 7.77
C ALA A 186 17.28 -12.56 7.68
N PHE A 187 18.20 -12.74 8.62
CA PHE A 187 19.52 -12.11 8.56
C PHE A 187 20.33 -12.62 7.36
N ASP A 188 20.38 -13.93 7.13
CA ASP A 188 21.10 -14.54 6.02
C ASP A 188 20.50 -14.10 4.65
N LEU A 189 19.21 -13.84 4.60
CA LEU A 189 18.53 -13.32 3.41
C LEU A 189 18.88 -11.84 3.16
N TRP A 190 18.97 -11.04 4.23
CA TRP A 190 19.29 -9.62 4.14
C TRP A 190 20.76 -9.36 3.80
N ALA A 191 21.66 -10.25 4.22
CA ALA A 191 23.11 -10.10 4.03
C ALA A 191 23.60 -10.54 2.62
N LYS A 192 22.71 -11.03 1.76
CA LYS A 192 22.98 -11.36 0.35
C LYS A 192 22.78 -10.16 -0.56
#